data_2611d315e85f8d518f4345f03120ab96
#
_entry.id   2611d315e85f8d518f4345f03120ab96
#
_cell.length_a   1.000
_cell.length_b   1.000
_cell.length_c   1.000
_cell.angle_alpha   90.00
_cell.angle_beta   90.00
_cell.angle_gamma   90.00
#
_symmetry.space_group_name_H-M   'P 1'
#
loop_
_entity.id
_entity.type
_entity.pdbx_description
1 polymer ?
#
loop_
_entity_poly.entity_id
_entity_poly.type
_entity_poly.pdbx_seq_one_letter_code
_entity_poly.pdbx_strand_id
1 'polypeptide(L)'
;QTPRIFYRENGLSNNFVQGIIEDDHNDIWVTTSNGISRIHINQKNKEPYFTNFNQQDGALEGEYLTKAVFKASDGTLYFGGIDGFNIFNPDNESITPELPYSPVFTCLRLYGKKIKLPQASPYTKEIELGYNQNFLTFEFSALNYINSERTYYRYQLEGIDKNWMNVFTSKPGNTTAGNGMLQASYTNLPPGEYTFKVMASDTPLQWNEKITVIKLTIHAPWWKTTTAYTIYLLILLFITVGSIRLYICWTRKKIERRHKEEILLLRIRNLIEQCNNYEAEQKARLEKNGTATSTCFEN
;
A
#
# COMPACT_ATOMS: atom_id res chain seq x y z
N GLN A 1 20.97 36.67 9.48
CA GLN A 1 20.88 35.33 8.90
C GLN A 1 21.27 34.33 9.99
N THR A 2 20.48 33.31 10.23
CA THR A 2 20.85 32.22 11.12
C THR A 2 21.94 31.36 10.46
N PRO A 3 23.05 31.07 11.12
CA PRO A 3 24.09 30.22 10.58
C PRO A 3 23.57 28.81 10.32
N ARG A 4 23.97 28.21 9.20
CA ARG A 4 23.69 26.81 8.89
C ARG A 4 24.94 25.99 9.22
N ILE A 5 24.74 24.86 9.85
CA ILE A 5 25.81 23.92 10.19
C ILE A 5 25.62 22.66 9.34
N PHE A 6 26.70 22.20 8.72
CA PHE A 6 26.69 21.00 7.89
C PHE A 6 27.59 19.93 8.52
N TYR A 7 27.10 18.73 8.54
CA TYR A 7 27.78 17.52 9.03
C TYR A 7 27.79 16.46 7.94
N ARG A 8 28.47 15.36 8.22
CA ARG A 8 28.45 14.17 7.37
C ARG A 8 27.02 13.67 7.10
N GLU A 9 26.13 13.74 8.09
CA GLU A 9 24.72 13.38 7.96
C GLU A 9 23.95 14.29 6.99
N ASN A 10 24.45 15.51 6.76
CA ASN A 10 23.89 16.46 5.81
C ASN A 10 24.50 16.33 4.41
N GLY A 11 25.58 15.56 4.26
CA GLY A 11 26.21 15.31 2.97
C GLY A 11 27.70 15.63 2.87
N LEU A 12 28.36 16.15 3.90
CA LEU A 12 29.83 16.31 3.89
C LEU A 12 30.52 14.94 3.86
N SER A 13 31.70 14.86 3.24
CA SER A 13 32.55 13.66 3.22
C SER A 13 33.03 13.27 4.61
N ASN A 14 33.38 14.25 5.47
CA ASN A 14 33.75 14.06 6.86
C ASN A 14 33.48 15.33 7.68
N ASN A 15 33.35 15.19 9.01
CA ASN A 15 33.15 16.31 9.93
C ASN A 15 34.43 17.10 10.24
N PHE A 16 35.60 16.54 9.97
CA PHE A 16 36.90 17.24 10.17
C PHE A 16 37.26 18.02 8.91
N VAL A 17 36.89 19.30 8.89
CA VAL A 17 37.16 20.23 7.80
C VAL A 17 38.58 20.75 7.93
N GLN A 18 39.36 20.66 6.85
CA GLN A 18 40.77 21.10 6.77
C GLN A 18 40.96 22.40 5.99
N GLY A 19 40.22 22.59 4.92
CA GLY A 19 40.26 23.79 4.09
C GLY A 19 38.95 24.08 3.41
N ILE A 20 38.74 25.36 3.09
CA ILE A 20 37.54 25.84 2.39
C ILE A 20 37.97 26.82 1.33
N ILE A 21 37.45 26.70 0.12
CA ILE A 21 37.68 27.62 -0.98
C ILE A 21 36.43 27.72 -1.86
N GLU A 22 36.19 28.88 -2.45
CA GLU A 22 35.09 29.13 -3.38
C GLU A 22 35.59 29.12 -4.82
N ASP A 23 34.89 28.44 -5.71
CA ASP A 23 35.15 28.45 -7.15
C ASP A 23 34.50 29.65 -7.85
N ASP A 24 34.67 29.75 -9.17
CA ASP A 24 34.12 30.86 -9.96
C ASP A 24 32.61 30.71 -10.25
N HIS A 25 32.02 29.54 -9.92
CA HIS A 25 30.59 29.28 -9.99
C HIS A 25 29.82 29.55 -8.67
N ASN A 26 30.55 30.08 -7.65
CA ASN A 26 30.07 30.27 -6.27
C ASN A 26 29.75 28.95 -5.54
N ASP A 27 30.32 27.84 -5.95
CA ASP A 27 30.31 26.61 -5.20
C ASP A 27 31.44 26.60 -4.16
N ILE A 28 31.15 26.01 -3.00
CA ILE A 28 32.14 25.96 -1.91
C ILE A 28 32.77 24.57 -1.90
N TRP A 29 34.10 24.54 -2.02
CA TRP A 29 34.88 23.33 -1.91
C TRP A 29 35.47 23.20 -0.52
N VAL A 30 35.32 22.02 0.05
CA VAL A 30 35.68 21.70 1.44
C VAL A 30 36.59 20.47 1.42
N THR A 31 37.86 20.63 1.81
CA THR A 31 38.72 19.47 2.08
C THR A 31 38.53 18.99 3.49
N THR A 32 38.55 17.67 3.67
CA THR A 32 38.34 17.03 4.96
C THR A 32 39.40 15.99 5.25
N SER A 33 39.38 15.36 6.42
CA SER A 33 40.26 14.22 6.71
C SER A 33 39.94 12.96 5.89
N ASN A 34 38.85 12.96 5.09
CA ASN A 34 38.48 11.85 4.23
C ASN A 34 37.75 12.34 2.96
N GLY A 35 38.55 12.84 2.01
CA GLY A 35 38.05 13.32 0.74
C GLY A 35 37.67 14.80 0.69
N ILE A 36 37.11 15.21 -0.43
CA ILE A 36 36.72 16.59 -0.76
C ILE A 36 35.22 16.63 -0.95
N SER A 37 34.58 17.69 -0.47
CA SER A 37 33.14 17.97 -0.72
C SER A 37 33.03 19.27 -1.53
N ARG A 38 32.29 19.26 -2.62
CA ARG A 38 31.80 20.43 -3.32
C ARG A 38 30.38 20.70 -2.88
N ILE A 39 30.12 21.87 -2.33
CA ILE A 39 28.80 22.30 -1.85
C ILE A 39 28.22 23.23 -2.89
N HIS A 40 27.20 22.78 -3.57
CA HIS A 40 26.51 23.59 -4.56
C HIS A 40 25.44 24.44 -3.88
N ILE A 41 25.54 25.75 -4.02
CA ILE A 41 24.59 26.68 -3.45
C ILE A 41 23.58 27.05 -4.53
N ASN A 42 22.43 26.38 -4.50
CA ASN A 42 21.34 26.69 -5.41
C ASN A 42 20.67 28.02 -5.05
N GLN A 43 20.87 29.05 -5.87
CA GLN A 43 20.28 30.38 -5.68
C GLN A 43 18.74 30.38 -5.76
N LYS A 44 18.13 29.43 -6.47
CA LYS A 44 16.65 29.35 -6.63
C LYS A 44 15.95 28.76 -5.41
N ASN A 45 16.49 27.71 -4.79
CA ASN A 45 15.83 26.99 -3.69
C ASN A 45 16.51 27.16 -2.32
N LYS A 46 17.68 27.78 -2.26
CA LYS A 46 18.49 27.98 -1.03
C LYS A 46 18.86 26.69 -0.26
N GLU A 47 18.59 25.53 -0.80
CA GLU A 47 19.04 24.27 -0.22
C GLU A 47 20.31 23.80 -0.91
N PRO A 48 21.45 23.75 -0.19
CA PRO A 48 22.70 23.28 -0.74
C PRO A 48 22.66 21.77 -0.97
N TYR A 49 23.30 21.28 -2.01
CA TYR A 49 23.58 19.88 -2.20
C TYR A 49 25.09 19.64 -2.29
N PHE A 50 25.49 18.38 -2.04
CA PHE A 50 26.89 18.02 -1.87
C PHE A 50 27.31 17.03 -2.95
N THR A 51 28.47 17.26 -3.53
CA THR A 51 29.21 16.29 -4.35
C THR A 51 30.50 15.94 -3.63
N ASN A 52 30.71 14.68 -3.27
CA ASN A 52 31.86 14.23 -2.55
C ASN A 52 32.84 13.51 -3.50
N PHE A 53 34.12 13.75 -3.34
CA PHE A 53 35.20 13.12 -4.07
C PHE A 53 36.04 12.29 -3.11
N ASN A 54 36.21 11.04 -3.43
CA ASN A 54 37.03 10.09 -2.67
C ASN A 54 38.12 9.51 -3.57
N GLN A 55 38.88 8.55 -3.05
CA GLN A 55 39.98 7.92 -3.78
C GLN A 55 39.54 7.31 -5.13
N GLN A 56 38.33 6.77 -5.24
CA GLN A 56 37.81 6.22 -6.50
C GLN A 56 37.58 7.30 -7.56
N ASP A 57 37.40 8.53 -7.14
CA ASP A 57 37.24 9.71 -7.99
C ASP A 57 38.59 10.43 -8.28
N GLY A 58 39.69 9.85 -7.81
CA GLY A 58 41.01 10.42 -7.94
C GLY A 58 41.40 11.42 -6.83
N ALA A 59 40.59 11.56 -5.77
CA ALA A 59 41.03 12.28 -4.59
C ALA A 59 42.12 11.50 -3.83
N LEU A 60 42.96 12.19 -3.06
CA LEU A 60 43.97 11.52 -2.24
C LEU A 60 43.33 10.55 -1.25
N GLU A 61 44.02 9.43 -0.99
CA GLU A 61 43.58 8.44 0.00
C GLU A 61 43.73 8.94 1.44
N GLY A 62 44.71 9.84 1.67
CA GLY A 62 45.04 10.36 2.99
C GLY A 62 44.29 11.64 3.39
N GLU A 63 44.74 12.20 4.51
CA GLU A 63 44.20 13.47 5.01
C GLU A 63 44.69 14.64 4.18
N TYR A 64 43.80 15.60 3.97
CA TYR A 64 44.18 16.92 3.46
C TYR A 64 44.76 17.77 4.58
N LEU A 65 45.76 18.60 4.23
CA LEU A 65 46.44 19.47 5.20
C LEU A 65 45.61 20.73 5.49
N THR A 66 45.66 21.18 6.72
CA THR A 66 44.91 22.35 7.17
C THR A 66 45.31 23.59 6.37
N LYS A 67 44.31 24.26 5.76
CA LYS A 67 44.48 25.46 4.90
C LYS A 67 45.31 25.24 3.63
N ALA A 68 45.60 24.02 3.24
CA ALA A 68 46.32 23.71 2.01
C ALA A 68 45.39 23.73 0.79
N VAL A 69 44.77 24.86 0.55
CA VAL A 69 43.83 25.09 -0.57
C VAL A 69 44.26 26.35 -1.31
N PHE A 70 44.24 26.31 -2.66
CA PHE A 70 44.62 27.43 -3.48
C PHE A 70 43.79 27.45 -4.76
N LYS A 71 43.35 28.63 -5.20
CA LYS A 71 42.69 28.86 -6.49
C LYS A 71 43.61 29.68 -7.36
N ALA A 72 43.97 29.15 -8.51
CA ALA A 72 44.77 29.83 -9.51
C ALA A 72 43.93 30.87 -10.28
N SER A 73 44.59 31.76 -11.01
CA SER A 73 43.94 32.81 -11.80
C SER A 73 43.09 32.30 -12.97
N ASP A 74 43.27 31.06 -13.38
CA ASP A 74 42.52 30.36 -14.41
C ASP A 74 41.31 29.56 -13.83
N GLY A 75 40.99 29.72 -12.53
CA GLY A 75 39.94 29.02 -11.84
C GLY A 75 40.29 27.62 -11.35
N THR A 76 41.49 27.12 -11.68
CA THR A 76 41.94 25.79 -11.23
C THR A 76 42.18 25.77 -9.72
N LEU A 77 41.66 24.72 -9.06
CA LEU A 77 41.75 24.52 -7.62
C LEU A 77 42.81 23.48 -7.29
N TYR A 78 43.63 23.78 -6.27
CA TYR A 78 44.68 22.91 -5.75
C TYR A 78 44.38 22.57 -4.29
N PHE A 79 44.43 21.28 -3.95
CA PHE A 79 44.18 20.78 -2.62
C PHE A 79 45.35 19.93 -2.15
N GLY A 80 46.10 20.42 -1.17
CA GLY A 80 47.27 19.74 -0.62
C GLY A 80 46.88 18.75 0.47
N GLY A 81 47.47 17.57 0.42
CA GLY A 81 47.34 16.52 1.41
C GLY A 81 48.72 15.96 1.82
N ILE A 82 48.72 14.94 2.69
CA ILE A 82 49.96 14.33 3.21
C ILE A 82 50.74 13.63 2.08
N ASP A 83 50.04 12.96 1.19
CA ASP A 83 50.63 12.11 0.15
C ASP A 83 50.69 12.80 -1.24
N GLY A 84 50.51 14.12 -1.29
CA GLY A 84 50.53 14.85 -2.54
C GLY A 84 49.50 15.95 -2.59
N PHE A 85 49.02 16.26 -3.80
CA PHE A 85 47.99 17.26 -3.99
C PHE A 85 47.07 16.88 -5.15
N ASN A 86 45.79 17.28 -5.04
CA ASN A 86 44.82 17.18 -6.13
C ASN A 86 44.71 18.49 -6.88
N ILE A 87 44.48 18.40 -8.17
CA ILE A 87 44.17 19.51 -9.07
C ILE A 87 42.76 19.29 -9.61
N PHE A 88 41.88 20.26 -9.40
CA PHE A 88 40.51 20.24 -9.93
C PHE A 88 40.31 21.47 -10.81
N ASN A 89 39.77 21.27 -11.98
CA ASN A 89 39.23 22.35 -12.79
C ASN A 89 37.70 22.26 -12.75
N PRO A 90 37.02 23.19 -12.05
CA PRO A 90 35.56 23.16 -11.91
C PRO A 90 34.78 23.19 -13.24
N ASP A 91 35.39 23.79 -14.29
CA ASP A 91 34.77 23.87 -15.62
C ASP A 91 34.81 22.53 -16.38
N ASN A 92 35.79 21.70 -16.12
CA ASN A 92 35.95 20.41 -16.77
C ASN A 92 35.13 19.30 -16.09
N GLU A 93 34.59 19.52 -14.90
CA GLU A 93 33.75 18.56 -14.17
C GLU A 93 32.30 18.48 -14.68
N SER A 94 31.95 19.28 -15.68
CA SER A 94 30.67 19.18 -16.36
C SER A 94 30.46 17.84 -17.10
N ILE A 95 31.50 16.98 -17.11
CA ILE A 95 31.47 15.66 -17.70
C ILE A 95 31.35 14.59 -16.58
N THR A 96 30.36 14.69 -15.73
CA THR A 96 29.79 13.45 -15.25
C THR A 96 29.11 12.83 -16.47
N PRO A 97 29.54 11.67 -16.96
CA PRO A 97 28.79 11.02 -18.02
C PRO A 97 27.37 10.89 -17.52
N GLU A 98 26.42 11.53 -18.22
CA GLU A 98 25.00 11.26 -17.99
C GLU A 98 24.88 9.75 -17.87
N LEU A 99 24.30 9.25 -16.77
CA LEU A 99 24.08 7.84 -16.64
C LEU A 99 23.37 7.36 -17.91
N PRO A 100 24.06 6.66 -18.82
CA PRO A 100 23.53 6.38 -20.17
C PRO A 100 22.39 5.36 -20.14
N TYR A 101 22.07 4.83 -18.95
CA TYR A 101 21.14 3.72 -18.80
C TYR A 101 20.01 4.06 -17.84
N SER A 102 18.86 3.50 -18.16
CA SER A 102 17.70 3.51 -17.27
C SER A 102 17.95 2.58 -16.07
N PRO A 103 17.42 2.87 -14.89
CA PRO A 103 17.42 1.90 -13.80
C PRO A 103 16.78 0.59 -14.25
N VAL A 104 17.39 -0.52 -13.88
CA VAL A 104 16.93 -1.85 -14.24
C VAL A 104 16.21 -2.47 -13.05
N PHE A 105 15.03 -3.01 -13.30
CA PHE A 105 14.33 -3.83 -12.34
C PHE A 105 15.04 -5.18 -12.19
N THR A 106 15.49 -5.50 -10.99
CA THR A 106 16.31 -6.69 -10.75
C THR A 106 15.53 -7.83 -10.14
N CYS A 107 14.59 -7.55 -9.24
CA CYS A 107 13.85 -8.58 -8.54
C CYS A 107 12.54 -8.05 -7.94
N LEU A 108 11.54 -8.94 -7.83
CA LEU A 108 10.37 -8.75 -6.99
C LEU A 108 10.39 -9.75 -5.84
N ARG A 109 10.17 -9.25 -4.63
CA ARG A 109 9.95 -10.08 -3.46
C ARG A 109 8.51 -9.95 -2.98
N LEU A 110 7.91 -11.08 -2.68
CA LEU A 110 6.63 -11.17 -1.98
C LEU A 110 6.87 -11.71 -0.58
N TYR A 111 6.44 -10.98 0.45
CA TYR A 111 6.68 -11.36 1.85
C TYR A 111 8.17 -11.69 2.13
N GLY A 112 9.08 -10.89 1.55
CA GLY A 112 10.53 -11.07 1.68
C GLY A 112 11.15 -12.19 0.83
N LYS A 113 10.34 -13.03 0.16
CA LYS A 113 10.83 -14.13 -0.68
C LYS A 113 10.85 -13.72 -2.15
N LYS A 114 11.97 -13.97 -2.82
CA LYS A 114 12.10 -13.76 -4.27
C LYS A 114 11.13 -14.64 -5.03
N ILE A 115 10.37 -14.05 -5.95
CA ILE A 115 9.48 -14.79 -6.84
C ILE A 115 10.08 -14.95 -8.23
N LYS A 116 9.68 -16.02 -8.92
CA LYS A 116 9.98 -16.19 -10.33
C LYS A 116 8.93 -15.44 -11.14
N LEU A 117 9.40 -14.55 -12.00
CA LEU A 117 8.56 -13.84 -12.94
C LEU A 117 8.46 -14.63 -14.26
N PRO A 118 7.41 -14.44 -15.06
CA PRO A 118 7.25 -15.10 -16.36
C PRO A 118 8.40 -14.79 -17.33
N GLN A 119 8.94 -13.57 -17.21
CA GLN A 119 10.10 -13.09 -17.96
C GLN A 119 11.24 -12.73 -17.01
N ALA A 120 12.47 -12.64 -17.54
CA ALA A 120 13.59 -12.13 -16.75
C ALA A 120 13.29 -10.69 -16.28
N SER A 121 13.63 -10.40 -15.02
CA SER A 121 13.26 -9.14 -14.35
C SER A 121 13.51 -7.88 -15.20
N PRO A 122 14.64 -7.71 -15.90
CA PRO A 122 14.90 -6.51 -16.70
C PRO A 122 13.91 -6.29 -17.86
N TYR A 123 13.27 -7.34 -18.32
CA TYR A 123 12.32 -7.32 -19.46
C TYR A 123 10.86 -7.37 -19.01
N THR A 124 10.61 -7.53 -17.72
CA THR A 124 9.25 -7.58 -17.15
C THR A 124 8.63 -6.18 -17.15
N LYS A 125 7.55 -6.01 -17.89
CA LYS A 125 6.80 -4.75 -17.97
C LYS A 125 5.49 -4.79 -17.18
N GLU A 126 4.94 -5.98 -16.98
CA GLU A 126 3.64 -6.19 -16.34
C GLU A 126 3.75 -7.35 -15.35
N ILE A 127 3.12 -7.17 -14.20
CA ILE A 127 3.11 -8.14 -13.10
C ILE A 127 1.66 -8.27 -12.62
N GLU A 128 1.16 -9.49 -12.59
CA GLU A 128 -0.17 -9.81 -12.07
C GLU A 128 -0.04 -10.56 -10.76
N LEU A 129 -0.75 -10.09 -9.73
CA LEU A 129 -0.73 -10.65 -8.38
C LEU A 129 -2.14 -10.96 -7.89
N GLY A 130 -2.26 -11.98 -7.07
CA GLY A 130 -3.49 -12.29 -6.37
C GLY A 130 -3.75 -11.34 -5.19
N TYR A 131 -4.99 -11.27 -4.74
CA TYR A 131 -5.42 -10.41 -3.62
C TYR A 131 -4.64 -10.62 -2.31
N ASN A 132 -4.10 -11.82 -2.10
CA ASN A 132 -3.30 -12.17 -0.94
C ASN A 132 -1.80 -11.87 -1.09
N GLN A 133 -1.38 -11.33 -2.23
CA GLN A 133 0.00 -11.01 -2.56
C GLN A 133 0.22 -9.49 -2.50
N ASN A 134 -0.09 -8.89 -1.36
CA ASN A 134 -0.17 -7.44 -1.15
C ASN A 134 1.00 -6.83 -0.36
N PHE A 135 2.01 -7.64 -0.01
CA PHE A 135 3.28 -7.19 0.58
C PHE A 135 4.41 -7.47 -0.38
N LEU A 136 4.90 -6.42 -1.04
CA LEU A 136 5.90 -6.55 -2.09
C LEU A 136 7.06 -5.58 -1.91
N THR A 137 8.22 -6.01 -2.40
CA THR A 137 9.42 -5.21 -2.45
C THR A 137 10.00 -5.27 -3.87
N PHE A 138 10.08 -4.10 -4.51
CA PHE A 138 10.77 -3.93 -5.78
C PHE A 138 12.26 -3.73 -5.51
N GLU A 139 13.11 -4.49 -6.19
CA GLU A 139 14.54 -4.27 -6.21
C GLU A 139 14.95 -3.72 -7.58
N PHE A 140 15.75 -2.68 -7.59
CA PHE A 140 16.21 -2.03 -8.82
C PHE A 140 17.62 -1.47 -8.65
N SER A 141 18.32 -1.30 -9.77
CA SER A 141 19.68 -0.76 -9.81
C SER A 141 19.89 0.00 -11.11
N ALA A 142 20.64 1.07 -11.06
CA ALA A 142 21.10 1.79 -12.26
C ALA A 142 22.30 1.10 -12.94
N LEU A 143 22.81 -0.01 -12.39
CA LEU A 143 24.01 -0.71 -12.86
C LEU A 143 25.24 0.21 -12.99
N ASN A 144 25.31 1.23 -12.12
CA ASN A 144 26.46 2.11 -12.05
C ASN A 144 27.61 1.38 -11.32
N TYR A 145 28.50 0.77 -12.07
CA TYR A 145 29.63 0.02 -11.52
C TYR A 145 30.81 0.91 -11.12
N ILE A 146 30.85 2.16 -11.63
CA ILE A 146 31.93 3.09 -11.34
C ILE A 146 31.69 3.79 -10.01
N ASN A 147 30.47 4.29 -9.78
CA ASN A 147 30.10 5.07 -8.60
C ASN A 147 28.75 4.60 -8.03
N SER A 148 28.65 3.34 -7.63
CA SER A 148 27.42 2.76 -7.10
C SER A 148 26.90 3.49 -5.85
N GLU A 149 27.81 4.09 -5.06
CA GLU A 149 27.47 4.83 -3.84
C GLU A 149 26.95 6.25 -4.11
N ARG A 150 27.11 6.77 -5.32
CA ARG A 150 26.71 8.13 -5.71
C ARG A 150 25.44 8.19 -6.54
N THR A 151 24.78 7.08 -6.73
CA THR A 151 23.58 7.07 -7.54
C THR A 151 22.38 7.55 -6.72
N TYR A 152 21.74 8.59 -7.19
CA TYR A 152 20.47 9.08 -6.67
C TYR A 152 19.35 8.36 -7.39
N TYR A 153 18.32 7.98 -6.64
CA TYR A 153 17.14 7.37 -7.20
C TYR A 153 15.90 8.13 -6.73
N ARG A 154 14.92 8.18 -7.60
CA ARG A 154 13.58 8.50 -7.17
C ARG A 154 12.61 7.51 -7.77
N TYR A 155 11.66 7.11 -6.97
CA TYR A 155 10.64 6.17 -7.39
C TYR A 155 9.25 6.62 -6.91
N GLN A 156 8.23 6.07 -7.55
CA GLN A 156 6.85 6.34 -7.22
C GLN A 156 6.00 5.16 -7.64
N LEU A 157 5.09 4.72 -6.76
CA LEU A 157 4.01 3.82 -7.11
C LEU A 157 2.73 4.64 -7.33
N GLU A 158 2.42 4.93 -8.60
CA GLU A 158 1.19 5.64 -8.95
C GLU A 158 -0.03 4.85 -8.46
N GLY A 159 -0.97 5.56 -7.85
CA GLY A 159 -2.13 4.98 -7.16
C GLY A 159 -1.96 4.89 -5.63
N ILE A 160 -0.72 5.02 -5.12
CA ILE A 160 -0.40 5.02 -3.68
C ILE A 160 0.38 6.27 -3.28
N ASP A 161 1.51 6.51 -3.95
CA ASP A 161 2.39 7.61 -3.61
C ASP A 161 1.89 8.91 -4.24
N LYS A 162 1.70 9.94 -3.42
CA LYS A 162 1.33 11.28 -3.91
C LYS A 162 2.48 12.00 -4.59
N ASN A 163 3.71 11.77 -4.12
CA ASN A 163 4.93 12.42 -4.58
C ASN A 163 6.01 11.40 -4.87
N TRP A 164 7.02 11.83 -5.62
CA TRP A 164 8.23 11.05 -5.83
C TRP A 164 9.01 10.87 -4.52
N MET A 165 9.42 9.64 -4.24
CA MET A 165 10.28 9.29 -3.11
C MET A 165 11.74 9.35 -3.55
N ASN A 166 12.52 10.27 -2.95
CA ASN A 166 13.94 10.42 -3.25
C ASN A 166 14.76 9.53 -2.31
N VAL A 167 15.64 8.75 -2.88
CA VAL A 167 16.51 7.83 -2.14
C VAL A 167 17.93 7.95 -2.66
N PHE A 168 18.88 7.93 -1.73
CA PHE A 168 20.29 8.04 -2.00
C PHE A 168 21.02 6.82 -1.44
N THR A 169 21.91 6.22 -2.25
CA THR A 169 22.57 4.95 -1.92
C THR A 169 23.48 5.03 -0.71
N SER A 170 24.12 6.18 -0.43
CA SER A 170 25.06 6.31 0.69
C SER A 170 24.45 6.74 2.02
N LYS A 171 23.11 6.89 2.13
CA LYS A 171 22.49 7.20 3.44
C LYS A 171 22.41 5.94 4.30
N PRO A 172 22.95 5.97 5.54
CA PRO A 172 22.71 4.90 6.52
C PRO A 172 21.21 4.75 6.77
N GLY A 173 20.69 3.54 6.66
CA GLY A 173 19.27 3.25 6.87
C GLY A 173 18.45 3.07 5.60
N ASN A 174 18.93 3.47 4.43
CA ASN A 174 18.40 2.99 3.17
C ASN A 174 18.90 1.56 2.97
N THR A 175 17.96 0.64 2.81
CA THR A 175 18.25 -0.78 2.60
C THR A 175 18.90 -0.99 1.24
N THR A 176 20.16 -0.60 1.13
CA THR A 176 21.00 -1.07 0.08
C THR A 176 21.66 -2.35 0.57
N ALA A 177 21.35 -3.47 -0.04
CA ALA A 177 22.34 -4.53 -0.06
C ALA A 177 23.61 -3.88 -0.60
N GLY A 178 24.78 -4.01 0.06
CA GLY A 178 26.03 -3.29 -0.25
C GLY A 178 26.61 -3.39 -1.68
N ASN A 179 25.73 -3.52 -2.68
CA ASN A 179 25.98 -3.71 -4.10
C ASN A 179 25.23 -2.66 -4.98
N GLY A 180 24.84 -1.50 -4.44
CA GLY A 180 24.14 -0.45 -5.19
C GLY A 180 22.71 -0.78 -5.62
N MET A 181 22.10 -1.87 -5.10
CA MET A 181 20.68 -2.17 -5.32
C MET A 181 19.83 -1.47 -4.26
N LEU A 182 18.76 -0.85 -4.70
CA LEU A 182 17.76 -0.23 -3.85
C LEU A 182 16.49 -1.06 -3.78
N GLN A 183 15.78 -0.90 -2.68
CA GLN A 183 14.54 -1.60 -2.40
C GLN A 183 13.42 -0.60 -2.08
N ALA A 184 12.29 -0.74 -2.78
CA ALA A 184 11.05 -0.04 -2.49
C ALA A 184 10.02 -1.05 -1.97
N SER A 185 9.62 -0.92 -0.72
CA SER A 185 8.70 -1.85 -0.08
C SER A 185 7.34 -1.23 0.13
N TYR A 186 6.30 -1.96 -0.27
CA TYR A 186 4.91 -1.58 -0.11
C TYR A 186 4.15 -2.67 0.61
N THR A 187 3.37 -2.29 1.60
CA THR A 187 2.61 -3.20 2.44
C THR A 187 1.13 -2.94 2.31
N ASN A 188 0.35 -4.02 2.35
CA ASN A 188 -1.12 -3.94 2.37
C ASN A 188 -1.73 -3.16 1.19
N LEU A 189 -1.20 -3.39 -0.02
CA LEU A 189 -1.75 -2.79 -1.22
C LEU A 189 -3.17 -3.33 -1.48
N PRO A 190 -4.17 -2.45 -1.66
CA PRO A 190 -5.50 -2.89 -2.04
C PRO A 190 -5.52 -3.45 -3.47
N PRO A 191 -6.52 -4.26 -3.83
CA PRO A 191 -6.74 -4.64 -5.22
C PRO A 191 -6.91 -3.43 -6.13
N GLY A 192 -6.20 -3.44 -7.27
CA GLY A 192 -6.18 -2.31 -8.20
C GLY A 192 -5.05 -2.41 -9.21
N GLU A 193 -4.96 -1.41 -10.06
CA GLU A 193 -3.91 -1.23 -11.04
C GLU A 193 -2.95 -0.13 -10.57
N TYR A 194 -1.68 -0.41 -10.62
CA TYR A 194 -0.60 0.46 -10.17
C TYR A 194 0.48 0.56 -11.22
N THR A 195 1.21 1.66 -11.21
CA THR A 195 2.37 1.84 -12.09
C THR A 195 3.57 2.22 -11.23
N PHE A 196 4.54 1.30 -11.12
CA PHE A 196 5.80 1.59 -10.46
C PHE A 196 6.75 2.27 -11.44
N LYS A 197 7.24 3.45 -11.06
CA LYS A 197 8.17 4.25 -11.84
C LYS A 197 9.44 4.48 -11.06
N VAL A 198 10.58 4.36 -11.72
CA VAL A 198 11.89 4.63 -11.12
C VAL A 198 12.79 5.36 -12.10
N MET A 199 13.54 6.32 -11.59
CA MET A 199 14.59 7.07 -12.29
C MET A 199 15.88 7.02 -11.49
N ALA A 200 17.00 7.17 -12.17
CA ALA A 200 18.31 7.33 -11.56
C ALA A 200 18.99 8.58 -12.08
N SER A 201 19.85 9.17 -11.26
CA SER A 201 20.67 10.32 -11.61
C SER A 201 21.99 10.30 -10.84
N ASP A 202 23.01 10.94 -11.38
CA ASP A 202 24.27 11.20 -10.69
C ASP A 202 24.19 12.44 -9.80
N THR A 203 23.15 13.27 -10.00
CA THR A 203 22.93 14.50 -9.23
C THR A 203 21.50 14.59 -8.72
N PRO A 204 21.27 15.18 -7.54
CA PRO A 204 19.92 15.26 -6.98
C PRO A 204 19.01 16.27 -7.69
N LEU A 205 19.54 17.11 -8.57
CA LEU A 205 18.81 18.20 -9.23
C LEU A 205 18.46 17.92 -10.69
N GLN A 206 19.27 17.13 -11.37
CA GLN A 206 19.06 16.80 -12.78
C GLN A 206 18.65 15.35 -12.89
N TRP A 207 17.39 15.12 -13.24
CA TRP A 207 16.85 13.78 -13.41
C TRP A 207 16.84 13.42 -14.88
N ASN A 208 17.35 12.25 -15.19
CA ASN A 208 17.31 11.71 -16.53
C ASN A 208 15.85 11.43 -16.91
N GLU A 209 15.47 11.74 -18.16
CA GLU A 209 14.12 11.47 -18.68
C GLU A 209 13.85 9.98 -18.89
N LYS A 210 14.88 9.13 -18.78
CA LYS A 210 14.75 7.68 -18.93
C LYS A 210 14.11 7.06 -17.68
N ILE A 211 12.82 6.83 -17.76
CA ILE A 211 12.01 6.21 -16.69
C ILE A 211 11.87 4.72 -16.94
N THR A 212 12.16 3.90 -15.95
CA THR A 212 11.76 2.49 -15.96
C THR A 212 10.37 2.37 -15.36
N VAL A 213 9.47 1.74 -16.10
CA VAL A 213 8.05 1.62 -15.76
C VAL A 213 7.65 0.16 -15.69
N ILE A 214 6.95 -0.23 -14.61
CA ILE A 214 6.39 -1.56 -14.43
C ILE A 214 4.93 -1.40 -14.02
N LYS A 215 4.03 -2.03 -14.76
CA LYS A 215 2.63 -2.12 -14.41
C LYS A 215 2.41 -3.27 -13.44
N LEU A 216 1.63 -3.02 -12.40
CA LEU A 216 1.28 -3.99 -11.38
C LEU A 216 -0.24 -4.06 -11.24
N THR A 217 -0.80 -5.24 -11.43
CA THR A 217 -2.23 -5.49 -11.25
C THR A 217 -2.43 -6.45 -10.08
N ILE A 218 -3.17 -6.02 -9.07
CA ILE A 218 -3.57 -6.86 -7.93
C ILE A 218 -5.05 -7.19 -8.10
N HIS A 219 -5.34 -8.47 -8.37
CA HIS A 219 -6.71 -8.93 -8.59
C HIS A 219 -7.54 -8.86 -7.31
N ALA A 220 -8.80 -8.46 -7.46
CA ALA A 220 -9.75 -8.52 -6.35
C ALA A 220 -10.09 -9.97 -5.99
N PRO A 221 -10.38 -10.27 -4.70
CA PRO A 221 -10.85 -11.59 -4.32
C PRO A 221 -12.21 -11.89 -4.98
N TRP A 222 -12.43 -13.16 -5.34
CA TRP A 222 -13.63 -13.59 -6.07
C TRP A 222 -14.94 -13.18 -5.40
N TRP A 223 -14.96 -13.07 -4.06
CA TRP A 223 -16.16 -12.66 -3.30
C TRP A 223 -16.44 -11.14 -3.34
N LYS A 224 -15.52 -10.33 -3.89
CA LYS A 224 -15.71 -8.90 -4.13
C LYS A 224 -15.90 -8.56 -5.60
N THR A 225 -16.14 -9.56 -6.46
CA THR A 225 -16.44 -9.34 -7.87
C THR A 225 -17.90 -8.98 -8.07
N THR A 226 -18.21 -8.30 -9.18
CA THR A 226 -19.62 -7.97 -9.54
C THR A 226 -20.48 -9.22 -9.65
N THR A 227 -19.93 -10.32 -10.15
CA THR A 227 -20.59 -11.63 -10.20
C THR A 227 -20.93 -12.19 -8.82
N ALA A 228 -20.04 -12.03 -7.83
CA ALA A 228 -20.33 -12.46 -6.46
C ALA A 228 -21.48 -11.64 -5.84
N TYR A 229 -21.51 -10.33 -6.05
CA TYR A 229 -22.60 -9.49 -5.56
C TYR A 229 -23.96 -9.83 -6.19
N THR A 230 -24.01 -10.18 -7.48
CA THR A 230 -25.25 -10.65 -8.12
C THR A 230 -25.71 -11.97 -7.53
N ILE A 231 -24.81 -12.90 -7.24
CA ILE A 231 -25.12 -14.17 -6.58
C ILE A 231 -25.66 -13.91 -5.16
N TYR A 232 -25.04 -13.03 -4.38
CA TYR A 232 -25.53 -12.69 -3.04
C TYR A 232 -26.94 -12.09 -3.06
N LEU A 233 -27.22 -11.22 -4.06
CA LEU A 233 -28.55 -10.64 -4.23
C LEU A 233 -29.60 -11.71 -4.56
N LEU A 234 -29.27 -12.67 -5.44
CA LEU A 234 -30.18 -13.80 -5.76
C LEU A 234 -30.42 -14.70 -4.56
N ILE A 235 -29.39 -15.00 -3.76
CA ILE A 235 -29.53 -15.80 -2.53
C ILE A 235 -30.43 -15.05 -1.53
N LEU A 236 -30.24 -13.75 -1.35
CA LEU A 236 -31.09 -12.95 -0.46
C LEU A 236 -32.54 -12.97 -0.91
N LEU A 237 -32.78 -12.79 -2.23
CA LEU A 237 -34.12 -12.87 -2.81
C LEU A 237 -34.77 -14.26 -2.57
N PHE A 238 -34.01 -15.33 -2.75
CA PHE A 238 -34.48 -16.68 -2.53
C PHE A 238 -34.86 -16.92 -1.05
N ILE A 239 -34.04 -16.45 -0.10
CA ILE A 239 -34.30 -16.53 1.33
C ILE A 239 -35.55 -15.74 1.69
N THR A 240 -35.73 -14.53 1.16
CA THR A 240 -36.91 -13.71 1.45
C THR A 240 -38.20 -14.34 0.92
N VAL A 241 -38.18 -14.82 -0.33
CA VAL A 241 -39.37 -15.53 -0.91
C VAL A 241 -39.64 -16.80 -0.16
N GLY A 242 -38.60 -17.57 0.23
CA GLY A 242 -38.75 -18.78 1.03
C GLY A 242 -39.37 -18.49 2.41
N SER A 243 -38.89 -17.48 3.11
CA SER A 243 -39.40 -17.08 4.43
C SER A 243 -40.86 -16.61 4.35
N ILE A 244 -41.21 -15.83 3.32
CA ILE A 244 -42.60 -15.42 3.08
C ILE A 244 -43.51 -16.65 2.83
N ARG A 245 -43.08 -17.60 2.00
CA ARG A 245 -43.83 -18.83 1.76
C ARG A 245 -44.02 -19.67 3.03
N LEU A 246 -42.97 -19.81 3.82
CA LEU A 246 -43.04 -20.50 5.12
C LEU A 246 -44.01 -19.79 6.09
N TYR A 247 -43.94 -18.47 6.15
CA TYR A 247 -44.85 -17.67 6.97
C TYR A 247 -46.33 -17.84 6.55
N ILE A 248 -46.61 -17.78 5.23
CA ILE A 248 -47.94 -18.00 4.69
C ILE A 248 -48.44 -19.44 5.00
N CYS A 249 -47.58 -20.44 4.83
CA CYS A 249 -47.93 -21.83 5.14
C CYS A 249 -48.22 -22.02 6.63
N TRP A 250 -47.42 -21.41 7.50
CA TRP A 250 -47.62 -21.46 8.96
C TRP A 250 -48.91 -20.76 9.40
N THR A 251 -49.20 -19.58 8.85
CA THR A 251 -50.44 -18.84 9.14
C THR A 251 -51.66 -19.58 8.63
N ARG A 252 -51.63 -20.18 7.44
CA ARG A 252 -52.73 -21.03 6.92
C ARG A 252 -53.02 -22.22 7.85
N LYS A 253 -51.99 -22.94 8.28
CA LYS A 253 -52.12 -24.05 9.23
C LYS A 253 -52.70 -23.58 10.57
N LYS A 254 -52.33 -22.39 11.05
CA LYS A 254 -52.85 -21.81 12.28
C LYS A 254 -54.33 -21.45 12.16
N ILE A 255 -54.75 -20.87 11.03
CA ILE A 255 -56.15 -20.54 10.72
C ILE A 255 -57.00 -21.82 10.61
N GLU A 256 -56.53 -22.85 9.90
CA GLU A 256 -57.24 -24.14 9.78
C GLU A 256 -57.44 -24.82 11.15
N ARG A 257 -56.45 -24.76 12.05
CA ARG A 257 -56.59 -25.28 13.42
C ARG A 257 -57.69 -24.54 14.19
N ARG A 258 -57.69 -23.22 14.16
CA ARG A 258 -58.76 -22.42 14.82
C ARG A 258 -60.10 -22.71 14.25
N HIS A 259 -60.19 -22.82 12.93
CA HIS A 259 -61.51 -23.16 12.30
C HIS A 259 -62.04 -24.56 12.70
N LYS A 260 -61.13 -25.54 12.83
CA LYS A 260 -61.52 -26.90 13.34
C LYS A 260 -61.91 -26.81 14.79
N GLU A 261 -61.26 -26.03 15.64
CA GLU A 261 -61.65 -25.83 17.03
C GLU A 261 -63.01 -25.14 17.15
N GLU A 262 -63.36 -24.15 16.35
CA GLU A 262 -64.66 -23.48 16.32
C GLU A 262 -65.71 -24.39 15.86
N ILE A 263 -65.51 -25.19 14.81
CA ILE A 263 -66.51 -26.21 14.36
C ILE A 263 -66.73 -27.25 15.45
N LEU A 264 -65.69 -27.69 16.14
CA LEU A 264 -65.81 -28.63 17.24
C LEU A 264 -66.65 -28.07 18.40
N LEU A 265 -66.38 -26.82 18.77
CA LEU A 265 -67.17 -26.13 19.83
C LEU A 265 -68.65 -25.95 19.47
N LEU A 266 -68.91 -25.57 18.21
CA LEU A 266 -70.28 -25.49 17.70
C LEU A 266 -70.98 -26.86 17.75
N ARG A 267 -70.27 -27.91 17.39
CA ARG A 267 -70.84 -29.28 17.44
C ARG A 267 -71.14 -29.75 18.88
N ILE A 268 -70.23 -29.45 19.81
CA ILE A 268 -70.44 -29.70 21.23
C ILE A 268 -71.68 -28.93 21.74
N ARG A 269 -71.80 -27.63 21.41
CA ARG A 269 -72.95 -26.81 21.81
C ARG A 269 -74.27 -27.38 21.30
N ASN A 270 -74.34 -27.77 20.01
CA ASN A 270 -75.52 -28.37 19.44
C ASN A 270 -75.87 -29.71 20.11
N LEU A 271 -74.87 -30.52 20.45
CA LEU A 271 -75.11 -31.77 21.19
C LEU A 271 -75.67 -31.51 22.62
N ILE A 272 -75.11 -30.51 23.31
CA ILE A 272 -75.62 -30.11 24.64
C ILE A 272 -77.06 -29.62 24.53
N GLU A 273 -77.42 -28.84 23.52
CA GLU A 273 -78.76 -28.32 23.28
C GLU A 273 -79.72 -29.48 22.95
N GLN A 274 -79.35 -30.47 22.15
CA GLN A 274 -80.13 -31.70 21.89
C GLN A 274 -80.35 -32.51 23.16
N CYS A 275 -79.30 -32.67 24.01
CA CYS A 275 -79.44 -33.35 25.30
C CYS A 275 -80.43 -32.61 26.23
N ASN A 276 -80.32 -31.29 26.34
CA ASN A 276 -81.23 -30.48 27.14
C ASN A 276 -82.67 -30.56 26.65
N ASN A 277 -82.91 -30.52 25.34
CA ASN A 277 -84.24 -30.70 24.75
C ASN A 277 -84.80 -32.09 25.02
N TYR A 278 -83.96 -33.15 24.93
CA TYR A 278 -84.39 -34.53 25.25
C TYR A 278 -84.76 -34.71 26.72
N GLU A 279 -83.95 -34.10 27.64
CA GLU A 279 -84.31 -34.08 29.05
C GLU A 279 -85.59 -33.32 29.33
N ALA A 280 -85.85 -32.18 28.66
CA ALA A 280 -87.09 -31.43 28.78
C ALA A 280 -88.29 -32.22 28.27
N GLU A 281 -88.16 -32.92 27.13
CA GLU A 281 -89.23 -33.83 26.62
C GLU A 281 -89.49 -34.99 27.57
N GLN A 282 -88.45 -35.60 28.17
CA GLN A 282 -88.60 -36.67 29.14
C GLN A 282 -89.33 -36.16 30.40
N LYS A 283 -88.98 -34.97 30.93
CA LYS A 283 -89.66 -34.32 32.04
C LYS A 283 -91.18 -34.07 31.70
N ALA A 284 -91.45 -33.51 30.52
CA ALA A 284 -92.78 -33.23 30.06
C ALA A 284 -93.59 -34.49 29.88
N ARG A 285 -92.98 -35.63 29.46
CA ARG A 285 -93.65 -36.98 29.41
C ARG A 285 -93.92 -37.52 30.80
N LEU A 286 -93.02 -37.35 31.76
CA LEU A 286 -93.22 -37.75 33.15
C LEU A 286 -94.35 -36.98 33.83
N GLU A 287 -94.39 -35.65 33.60
CA GLU A 287 -95.47 -34.79 34.11
C GLU A 287 -96.83 -35.19 33.50
N LYS A 288 -96.91 -35.45 32.20
CA LYS A 288 -98.14 -35.93 31.57
C LYS A 288 -98.60 -37.30 32.11
N ASN A 289 -97.68 -38.23 32.39
CA ASN A 289 -98.02 -39.51 32.97
C ASN A 289 -98.39 -39.44 34.46
N GLY A 290 -97.75 -38.43 35.19
CA GLY A 290 -98.10 -38.16 36.61
C GLY A 290 -99.48 -37.55 36.77
N THR A 291 -99.91 -36.71 35.86
CA THR A 291 -101.29 -36.16 35.84
C THR A 291 -102.30 -37.15 35.40
N ALA A 292 -101.92 -38.18 34.60
CA ALA A 292 -102.86 -39.27 34.22
C ALA A 292 -103.08 -40.28 35.34
N THR A 293 -102.18 -40.37 36.32
CA THR A 293 -102.37 -41.29 37.52
C THR A 293 -103.08 -40.59 38.65
N SER A 294 -103.14 -39.24 38.68
CA SER A 294 -103.95 -38.54 39.73
C SER A 294 -105.45 -38.41 39.39
N THR A 295 -105.84 -38.61 38.13
CA THR A 295 -107.24 -38.60 37.71
C THR A 295 -107.92 -39.99 37.75
N CYS A 296 -107.19 -41.05 38.15
CA CYS A 296 -107.75 -42.38 38.31
C CYS A 296 -108.08 -42.78 39.79
N PHE A 297 -107.88 -41.82 40.74
CA PHE A 297 -108.15 -42.09 42.14
C PHE A 297 -109.29 -41.21 42.73
N GLU A 298 -110.11 -40.56 41.90
CA GLU A 298 -111.42 -39.97 42.33
C GLU A 298 -112.52 -40.46 41.36
N ASN A 299 -113.05 -41.64 41.65
CA ASN A 299 -114.39 -42.06 41.46
C ASN A 299 -114.61 -43.38 42.15
#